data_bbddb8595b69724e13968129cf2a615e
#
_entry.id   bbddb8595b69724e13968129cf2a615e
#
_cell.length_a   1.000
_cell.length_b   1.000
_cell.length_c   1.000
_cell.angle_alpha   90.00
_cell.angle_beta   90.00
_cell.angle_gamma   90.00
#
_symmetry.space_group_name_H-M   'P 1'
#
loop_
_entity.id
_entity.type
_entity.pdbx_description
1 polymer ?
#
loop_
_entity_poly.entity_id
_entity_poly.type
_entity_poly.pdbx_seq_one_letter_code
_entity_poly.pdbx_strand_id
1 'polypeptide(L)'
;FMSQLVNPYKYTIYPGFYESCGPEGEKLIEYVEKEWKKQPHVGELPLDIVAQVVEHGDKAVAAIDKAAAAVTRNKEEFGRLQNDMHCYREFAYAFNLKVKAAQRVLNYQWGKDLNELDAAIPLMEQSLDHYRKLVALTDSTYYYANSMQTAQRRIPIGGDGGKNKTWKEM
;
A
#
# COMPACT_ATOMS: atom_id res chain seq x y z
N PHE A 1 9.28 -4.53 -4.33
CA PHE A 1 8.60 -3.24 -4.15
C PHE A 1 9.43 -2.09 -4.70
N MET A 2 10.68 -1.91 -4.22
CA MET A 2 11.57 -0.84 -4.68
C MET A 2 11.89 -0.91 -6.18
N SER A 3 12.06 -2.10 -6.76
CA SER A 3 12.31 -2.25 -8.19
C SER A 3 11.14 -1.81 -9.09
N GLN A 4 9.93 -1.86 -8.58
CA GLN A 4 8.72 -1.42 -9.28
C GLN A 4 8.59 0.11 -9.28
N LEU A 5 9.05 0.76 -8.22
CA LEU A 5 9.13 2.22 -8.14
C LEU A 5 10.22 2.79 -9.04
N VAL A 6 11.24 2.00 -9.36
CA VAL A 6 12.44 2.43 -10.12
C VAL A 6 12.26 2.25 -11.64
N ASN A 7 11.34 1.41 -12.10
CA ASN A 7 11.14 1.17 -13.53
C ASN A 7 9.68 1.37 -13.98
N PRO A 8 9.20 2.61 -14.09
CA PRO A 8 7.80 2.93 -14.40
C PRO A 8 7.36 2.46 -15.80
N TYR A 9 8.30 2.19 -16.69
CA TYR A 9 7.98 1.77 -18.06
C TYR A 9 7.72 0.27 -18.19
N LYS A 10 8.12 -0.52 -17.22
CA LYS A 10 8.04 -1.98 -17.29
C LYS A 10 6.87 -2.56 -16.51
N TYR A 11 6.30 -1.79 -15.59
CA TYR A 11 5.26 -2.24 -14.69
C TYR A 11 4.10 -1.26 -14.67
N THR A 12 2.95 -1.70 -15.11
CA THR A 12 1.70 -1.05 -14.72
C THR A 12 1.47 -1.35 -13.21
N ILE A 13 0.65 -0.56 -12.56
CA ILE A 13 0.33 -0.77 -11.13
C ILE A 13 -0.15 -2.21 -10.86
N TYR A 14 -0.91 -2.81 -11.76
CA TYR A 14 -1.47 -4.14 -11.60
C TYR A 14 -0.45 -5.29 -11.65
N PRO A 15 0.41 -5.44 -12.66
CA PRO A 15 1.45 -6.46 -12.62
C PRO A 15 2.37 -6.33 -11.41
N GLY A 16 2.70 -5.13 -10.99
CA GLY A 16 3.51 -4.89 -9.80
C GLY A 16 2.89 -5.44 -8.53
N PHE A 17 1.58 -5.33 -8.39
CA PHE A 17 0.86 -5.91 -7.25
C PHE A 17 0.88 -7.43 -7.24
N TYR A 18 0.72 -8.06 -8.39
CA TYR A 18 0.70 -9.51 -8.51
C TYR A 18 2.08 -10.13 -8.28
N GLU A 19 3.12 -9.41 -8.64
CA GLU A 19 4.50 -9.87 -8.52
C GLU A 19 5.20 -9.43 -7.23
N SER A 20 4.58 -8.56 -6.44
CA SER A 20 5.18 -8.12 -5.18
C SER A 20 5.06 -9.20 -4.11
N CYS A 21 6.16 -9.50 -3.50
CA CYS A 21 6.26 -10.37 -2.33
C CYS A 21 7.36 -9.86 -1.40
N GLY A 22 7.47 -10.44 -0.23
CA GLY A 22 8.66 -10.32 0.59
C GLY A 22 9.89 -10.93 -0.09
N PRO A 23 11.10 -10.65 0.39
CA PRO A 23 12.35 -11.12 -0.24
C PRO A 23 12.48 -12.65 -0.27
N GLU A 24 11.80 -13.37 0.60
CA GLU A 24 11.86 -14.83 0.71
C GLU A 24 10.47 -15.50 0.64
N GLY A 25 9.46 -14.75 0.19
CA GLY A 25 8.07 -15.18 0.19
C GLY A 25 7.50 -15.43 -1.20
N GLU A 26 6.24 -15.82 -1.20
CA GLU A 26 5.48 -16.04 -2.43
C GLU A 26 4.96 -14.72 -3.00
N LYS A 27 4.98 -14.59 -4.31
CA LYS A 27 4.26 -13.53 -5.01
C LYS A 27 2.76 -13.80 -4.93
N LEU A 28 1.94 -12.76 -4.99
CA LEU A 28 0.48 -12.92 -4.91
C LEU A 28 -0.06 -13.84 -6.03
N ILE A 29 0.53 -13.77 -7.23
CA ILE A 29 0.13 -14.64 -8.34
C ILE A 29 0.48 -16.12 -8.07
N GLU A 30 1.64 -16.39 -7.49
CA GLU A 30 2.08 -17.74 -7.09
C GLU A 30 1.23 -18.28 -5.96
N TYR A 31 0.92 -17.44 -4.98
CA TYR A 31 0.04 -17.77 -3.86
C TYR A 31 -1.32 -18.25 -4.36
N VAL A 32 -1.99 -17.47 -5.20
CA VAL A 32 -3.33 -17.82 -5.72
C VAL A 32 -3.28 -19.06 -6.62
N GLU A 33 -2.21 -19.20 -7.42
CA GLU A 33 -2.01 -20.40 -8.24
C GLU A 33 -1.89 -21.67 -7.38
N LYS A 34 -1.10 -21.60 -6.30
CA LYS A 34 -0.93 -22.72 -5.36
C LYS A 34 -2.22 -23.06 -4.63
N GLU A 35 -2.96 -22.05 -4.16
CA GLU A 35 -4.30 -22.24 -3.58
C GLU A 35 -5.22 -22.99 -4.54
N TRP A 36 -5.28 -22.55 -5.81
CA TRP A 36 -6.08 -23.19 -6.84
C TRP A 36 -5.68 -24.64 -7.09
N LYS A 37 -4.37 -24.90 -7.15
CA LYS A 37 -3.80 -26.23 -7.39
C LYS A 37 -3.71 -27.08 -6.13
N LYS A 38 -4.11 -26.60 -4.98
CA LYS A 38 -3.97 -27.25 -3.65
C LYS A 38 -2.52 -27.67 -3.36
N GLN A 39 -1.58 -26.79 -3.69
CA GLN A 39 -0.16 -26.98 -3.45
C GLN A 39 0.26 -26.35 -2.11
N PRO A 40 1.29 -26.87 -1.43
CA PRO A 40 1.77 -26.30 -0.19
C PRO A 40 2.44 -24.93 -0.43
N HIS A 41 2.23 -24.02 0.52
CA HIS A 41 2.91 -22.72 0.55
C HIS A 41 4.29 -22.83 1.15
N VAL A 42 5.18 -21.89 0.78
CA VAL A 42 6.57 -21.83 1.26
C VAL A 42 6.97 -20.38 1.52
N GLY A 43 7.57 -20.13 2.69
CA GLY A 43 8.06 -18.82 3.06
C GLY A 43 6.96 -17.86 3.52
N GLU A 44 7.22 -16.56 3.43
CA GLU A 44 6.27 -15.52 3.79
C GLU A 44 5.12 -15.44 2.77
N LEU A 45 3.91 -15.31 3.27
CA LEU A 45 2.72 -15.25 2.43
C LEU A 45 2.25 -13.80 2.23
N PRO A 46 1.86 -13.42 1.01
CA PRO A 46 1.54 -12.02 0.70
C PRO A 46 0.36 -11.48 1.53
N LEU A 47 -0.62 -12.31 1.86
CA LEU A 47 -1.76 -11.89 2.68
C LEU A 47 -1.38 -11.71 4.15
N ASP A 48 -0.48 -12.52 4.67
CA ASP A 48 0.02 -12.40 6.04
C ASP A 48 0.87 -11.13 6.19
N ILE A 49 1.73 -10.85 5.21
CA ILE A 49 2.55 -9.62 5.19
C ILE A 49 1.66 -8.38 5.24
N VAL A 50 0.63 -8.29 4.40
CA VAL A 50 -0.22 -7.09 4.40
C VAL A 50 -1.09 -6.98 5.65
N ALA A 51 -1.45 -8.10 6.27
CA ALA A 51 -2.13 -8.11 7.56
C ALA A 51 -1.22 -7.60 8.69
N GLN A 52 0.05 -8.03 8.72
CA GLN A 52 1.05 -7.54 9.67
C GLN A 52 1.33 -6.04 9.50
N VAL A 53 1.39 -5.55 8.25
CA VAL A 53 1.58 -4.11 7.98
C VAL A 53 0.44 -3.28 8.59
N VAL A 54 -0.81 -3.74 8.49
CA VAL A 54 -1.96 -3.08 9.13
C VAL A 54 -1.82 -3.12 10.66
N GLU A 55 -1.51 -4.28 11.24
CA GLU A 55 -1.33 -4.43 12.68
C GLU A 55 -0.23 -3.50 13.23
N HIS A 56 0.89 -3.38 12.51
CA HIS A 56 1.97 -2.46 12.87
C HIS A 56 1.55 -0.99 12.73
N GLY A 57 0.75 -0.66 11.72
CA GLY A 57 0.17 0.67 11.57
C GLY A 57 -0.72 1.05 12.75
N ASP A 58 -1.61 0.15 13.18
CA ASP A 58 -2.48 0.37 14.33
C ASP A 58 -1.68 0.51 15.64
N LYS A 59 -0.67 -0.33 15.85
CA LYS A 59 0.23 -0.23 17.01
C LYS A 59 1.01 1.08 17.02
N ALA A 60 1.48 1.54 15.86
CA ALA A 60 2.22 2.80 15.74
C ALA A 60 1.33 3.99 16.11
N VAL A 61 0.09 4.04 15.61
CA VAL A 61 -0.86 5.11 15.96
C VAL A 61 -1.21 5.06 17.44
N ALA A 62 -1.54 3.88 17.97
CA ALA A 62 -1.86 3.75 19.40
C ALA A 62 -0.69 4.21 20.30
N ALA A 63 0.55 3.89 19.92
CA ALA A 63 1.73 4.27 20.67
C ALA A 63 2.00 5.79 20.60
N ILE A 64 1.94 6.39 19.42
CA ILE A 64 2.22 7.81 19.24
C ILE A 64 1.13 8.69 19.90
N ASP A 65 -0.14 8.30 19.78
CA ASP A 65 -1.25 9.03 20.40
C ASP A 65 -1.17 8.98 21.93
N LYS A 66 -0.80 7.81 22.49
CA LYS A 66 -0.56 7.67 23.93
C LYS A 66 0.61 8.55 24.39
N ALA A 67 1.67 8.65 23.60
CA ALA A 67 2.85 9.47 23.94
C ALA A 67 2.54 10.98 23.92
N ALA A 68 1.56 11.44 23.17
CA ALA A 68 1.25 12.85 22.94
C ALA A 68 1.02 13.63 24.25
N ALA A 69 0.37 13.01 25.25
CA ALA A 69 0.09 13.63 26.55
C ALA A 69 1.37 13.92 27.37
N ALA A 70 2.47 13.19 27.13
CA ALA A 70 3.73 13.32 27.85
C ALA A 70 4.75 14.26 27.17
N VAL A 71 4.46 14.72 25.96
CA VAL A 71 5.39 15.54 25.19
C VAL A 71 5.41 16.98 25.68
N THR A 72 6.56 17.40 26.23
CA THR A 72 6.76 18.75 26.77
C THR A 72 7.66 19.62 25.90
N ARG A 73 8.49 19.01 25.03
CA ARG A 73 9.46 19.70 24.16
C ARG A 73 9.22 19.31 22.69
N ASN A 74 9.63 20.18 21.76
CA ASN A 74 9.56 19.96 20.31
C ASN A 74 8.16 19.49 19.85
N LYS A 75 7.11 20.10 20.38
CA LYS A 75 5.71 19.70 20.11
C LYS A 75 5.34 19.75 18.63
N GLU A 76 5.90 20.70 17.88
CA GLU A 76 5.67 20.82 16.45
C GLU A 76 6.23 19.62 15.69
N GLU A 77 7.47 19.24 15.97
CA GLU A 77 8.10 18.08 15.36
C GLU A 77 7.41 16.77 15.76
N PHE A 78 7.01 16.67 17.04
CA PHE A 78 6.20 15.54 17.48
C PHE A 78 4.86 15.46 16.74
N GLY A 79 4.20 16.59 16.49
CA GLY A 79 2.95 16.64 15.72
C GLY A 79 3.14 16.16 14.28
N ARG A 80 4.27 16.48 13.65
CA ARG A 80 4.62 15.93 12.33
C ARG A 80 4.79 14.42 12.38
N LEU A 81 5.55 13.92 13.35
CA LEU A 81 5.74 12.46 13.53
C LEU A 81 4.41 11.74 13.81
N GLN A 82 3.54 12.34 14.60
CA GLN A 82 2.20 11.80 14.85
C GLN A 82 1.39 11.72 13.56
N ASN A 83 1.39 12.79 12.76
CA ASN A 83 0.72 12.78 11.45
C ASN A 83 1.30 11.70 10.53
N ASP A 84 2.62 11.48 10.54
CA ASP A 84 3.26 10.43 9.75
C ASP A 84 2.75 9.03 10.12
N MET A 85 2.59 8.74 11.42
CA MET A 85 2.06 7.44 11.85
C MET A 85 0.61 7.24 11.36
N HIS A 86 -0.21 8.27 11.44
CA HIS A 86 -1.56 8.23 10.88
C HIS A 86 -1.55 8.04 9.35
N CYS A 87 -0.65 8.71 8.62
CA CYS A 87 -0.48 8.52 7.18
C CYS A 87 -0.09 7.07 6.85
N TYR A 88 0.89 6.51 7.55
CA TYR A 88 1.32 5.12 7.34
C TYR A 88 0.20 4.13 7.61
N ARG A 89 -0.60 4.34 8.65
CA ARG A 89 -1.76 3.48 8.93
C ARG A 89 -2.78 3.52 7.80
N GLU A 90 -3.20 4.69 7.35
CA GLU A 90 -4.18 4.80 6.27
C GLU A 90 -3.65 4.22 4.96
N PHE A 91 -2.37 4.39 4.68
CA PHE A 91 -1.71 3.76 3.54
C PHE A 91 -1.67 2.23 3.66
N ALA A 92 -1.38 1.69 4.86
CA ALA A 92 -1.38 0.26 5.13
C ALA A 92 -2.76 -0.38 4.88
N TYR A 93 -3.82 0.26 5.35
CA TYR A 93 -5.19 -0.20 5.09
C TYR A 93 -5.55 -0.16 3.60
N ALA A 94 -5.26 0.96 2.92
CA ALA A 94 -5.51 1.09 1.49
C ALA A 94 -4.76 0.00 0.70
N PHE A 95 -3.50 -0.25 1.03
CA PHE A 95 -2.68 -1.27 0.40
C PHE A 95 -3.18 -2.69 0.66
N ASN A 96 -3.49 -3.04 1.92
CA ASN A 96 -4.02 -4.35 2.29
C ASN A 96 -5.32 -4.68 1.54
N LEU A 97 -6.26 -3.73 1.49
CA LEU A 97 -7.52 -3.90 0.79
C LEU A 97 -7.34 -4.06 -0.72
N LYS A 98 -6.39 -3.34 -1.30
CA LYS A 98 -6.01 -3.45 -2.71
C LYS A 98 -5.42 -4.83 -3.04
N VAL A 99 -4.56 -5.35 -2.18
CA VAL A 99 -4.00 -6.71 -2.33
C VAL A 99 -5.09 -7.77 -2.23
N LYS A 100 -6.02 -7.64 -1.29
CA LYS A 100 -7.17 -8.54 -1.17
C LYS A 100 -8.10 -8.48 -2.39
N ALA A 101 -8.34 -7.29 -2.94
CA ALA A 101 -9.09 -7.15 -4.18
C ALA A 101 -8.36 -7.81 -5.37
N ALA A 102 -7.03 -7.63 -5.46
CA ALA A 102 -6.21 -8.27 -6.48
C ALA A 102 -6.24 -9.81 -6.37
N GLN A 103 -6.25 -10.36 -5.15
CA GLN A 103 -6.46 -11.80 -4.94
C GLN A 103 -7.80 -12.27 -5.52
N ARG A 104 -8.90 -11.53 -5.30
CA ARG A 104 -10.21 -11.86 -5.88
C ARG A 104 -10.18 -11.88 -7.42
N VAL A 105 -9.53 -10.89 -8.02
CA VAL A 105 -9.36 -10.85 -9.48
C VAL A 105 -8.55 -12.04 -10.00
N LEU A 106 -7.50 -12.44 -9.29
CA LEU A 106 -6.73 -13.65 -9.64
C LEU A 106 -7.55 -14.92 -9.47
N ASN A 107 -8.36 -15.05 -8.42
CA ASN A 107 -9.29 -16.16 -8.25
C ASN A 107 -10.26 -16.28 -9.43
N TYR A 108 -10.80 -15.13 -9.89
CA TYR A 108 -11.62 -15.10 -11.09
C TYR A 108 -10.86 -15.59 -12.35
N GLN A 109 -9.59 -15.24 -12.48
CA GLN A 109 -8.80 -15.68 -13.63
C GLN A 109 -8.71 -17.21 -13.71
N TRP A 110 -8.64 -17.88 -12.58
CA TRP A 110 -8.60 -19.34 -12.50
C TRP A 110 -10.00 -19.97 -12.56
N GLY A 111 -10.91 -19.53 -11.70
CA GLY A 111 -12.22 -20.17 -11.49
C GLY A 111 -13.33 -19.69 -12.43
N LYS A 112 -13.16 -18.53 -13.09
CA LYS A 112 -14.17 -17.86 -13.89
C LYS A 112 -15.49 -17.57 -13.16
N ASP A 113 -15.44 -17.56 -11.83
CA ASP A 113 -16.58 -17.23 -10.98
C ASP A 113 -16.73 -15.69 -10.86
N LEU A 114 -17.80 -15.14 -11.42
CA LEU A 114 -18.09 -13.70 -11.39
C LEU A 114 -18.29 -13.16 -9.96
N ASN A 115 -18.71 -13.99 -9.00
CA ASN A 115 -18.82 -13.57 -7.60
C ASN A 115 -17.48 -13.08 -7.01
N GLU A 116 -16.36 -13.56 -7.53
CA GLU A 116 -15.02 -13.07 -7.12
C GLU A 116 -14.80 -11.61 -7.54
N LEU A 117 -15.29 -11.21 -8.73
CA LEU A 117 -15.23 -9.81 -9.17
C LEU A 117 -16.17 -8.92 -8.36
N ASP A 118 -17.38 -9.40 -8.09
CA ASP A 118 -18.34 -8.68 -7.24
C ASP A 118 -17.78 -8.50 -5.82
N ALA A 119 -17.07 -9.49 -5.29
CA ALA A 119 -16.40 -9.41 -4.00
C ALA A 119 -15.18 -8.46 -4.00
N ALA A 120 -14.56 -8.22 -5.14
CA ALA A 120 -13.44 -7.27 -5.25
C ALA A 120 -13.88 -5.81 -5.17
N ILE A 121 -15.11 -5.49 -5.63
CA ILE A 121 -15.62 -4.11 -5.68
C ILE A 121 -15.61 -3.44 -4.30
N PRO A 122 -16.27 -3.98 -3.26
CA PRO A 122 -16.30 -3.34 -1.95
C PRO A 122 -14.91 -3.22 -1.30
N LEU A 123 -13.97 -4.11 -1.61
CA LEU A 123 -12.59 -4.00 -1.14
C LEU A 123 -11.88 -2.80 -1.78
N MET A 124 -12.11 -2.55 -3.07
CA MET A 124 -11.57 -1.40 -3.76
C MET A 124 -12.19 -0.09 -3.27
N GLU A 125 -13.50 -0.07 -3.01
CA GLU A 125 -14.18 1.09 -2.43
C GLU A 125 -13.61 1.45 -1.05
N GLN A 126 -13.48 0.47 -0.16
CA GLN A 126 -12.85 0.66 1.15
C GLN A 126 -11.38 1.12 1.03
N SER A 127 -10.63 0.54 0.08
CA SER A 127 -9.26 0.98 -0.20
C SER A 127 -9.21 2.45 -0.59
N LEU A 128 -10.14 2.89 -1.45
CA LEU A 128 -10.25 4.28 -1.87
C LEU A 128 -10.61 5.20 -0.70
N ASP A 129 -11.46 4.77 0.23
CA ASP A 129 -11.83 5.56 1.39
C ASP A 129 -10.64 5.77 2.35
N HIS A 130 -9.83 4.74 2.56
CA HIS A 130 -8.58 4.89 3.31
C HIS A 130 -7.58 5.79 2.56
N TYR A 131 -7.49 5.68 1.24
CA TYR A 131 -6.64 6.56 0.46
C TYR A 131 -7.11 8.03 0.51
N ARG A 132 -8.41 8.29 0.51
CA ARG A 132 -8.97 9.65 0.72
C ARG A 132 -8.61 10.24 2.08
N LYS A 133 -8.61 9.40 3.14
CA LYS A 133 -8.13 9.84 4.47
C LYS A 133 -6.64 10.18 4.44
N LEU A 134 -5.82 9.36 3.77
CA LEU A 134 -4.40 9.66 3.55
C LEU A 134 -4.21 10.99 2.82
N VAL A 135 -4.99 11.25 1.77
CA VAL A 135 -4.96 12.54 1.05
C VAL A 135 -5.24 13.69 1.99
N ALA A 136 -6.28 13.58 2.84
CA ALA A 136 -6.61 14.64 3.81
C ALA A 136 -5.49 14.89 4.83
N LEU A 137 -4.79 13.84 5.29
CA LEU A 137 -3.66 13.95 6.22
C LEU A 137 -2.41 14.57 5.57
N THR A 138 -2.25 14.41 4.26
CA THR A 138 -1.05 14.83 3.52
C THR A 138 -1.19 16.19 2.85
N ASP A 139 -2.40 16.68 2.63
CA ASP A 139 -2.69 17.89 1.83
C ASP A 139 -1.95 19.14 2.31
N SER A 140 -1.81 19.32 3.63
CA SER A 140 -1.09 20.44 4.23
C SER A 140 0.35 20.16 4.66
N THR A 141 0.80 18.90 4.53
CA THR A 141 2.08 18.44 5.10
C THR A 141 3.08 18.05 4.02
N TYR A 142 2.62 17.41 2.95
CA TYR A 142 3.47 16.89 1.88
C TYR A 142 3.07 17.45 0.53
N TYR A 143 3.97 18.20 -0.09
CA TYR A 143 3.73 18.79 -1.41
C TYR A 143 3.62 17.74 -2.52
N TYR A 144 4.37 16.62 -2.40
CA TYR A 144 4.45 15.61 -3.47
C TYR A 144 4.46 14.20 -2.92
N ALA A 145 3.68 13.31 -3.54
CA ALA A 145 3.65 11.89 -3.23
C ALA A 145 4.86 11.12 -3.80
N ASN A 146 5.47 11.64 -4.85
CA ASN A 146 6.54 10.99 -5.60
C ASN A 146 7.91 11.66 -5.45
N SER A 147 8.07 12.54 -4.46
CA SER A 147 9.29 13.33 -4.28
C SER A 147 10.37 12.65 -3.43
N MET A 148 10.25 11.38 -3.12
CA MET A 148 11.23 10.64 -2.30
C MET A 148 12.63 10.55 -2.91
N GLN A 149 13.02 11.54 -3.73
CA GLN A 149 14.23 11.40 -4.50
C GLN A 149 15.15 12.57 -4.32
N THR A 150 16.43 12.26 -4.19
CA THR A 150 17.48 13.25 -4.31
C THR A 150 17.30 14.01 -5.63
N ALA A 151 17.68 15.27 -5.68
CA ALA A 151 17.59 16.13 -6.87
C ALA A 151 18.20 15.48 -8.14
N GLN A 152 19.07 14.48 -7.95
CA GLN A 152 19.76 13.74 -9.01
C GLN A 152 18.96 12.55 -9.59
N ARG A 153 17.90 12.11 -8.93
CA ARG A 153 17.08 10.97 -9.35
C ARG A 153 15.59 11.29 -9.24
N ARG A 154 15.13 12.24 -10.01
CA ARG A 154 13.71 12.47 -10.20
C ARG A 154 13.17 11.39 -11.13
N ILE A 155 12.56 10.35 -10.58
CA ILE A 155 11.87 9.35 -11.37
C ILE A 155 10.39 9.73 -11.39
N PRO A 156 9.85 10.09 -12.56
CA PRO A 156 8.43 10.36 -12.69
C PRO A 156 7.65 9.07 -12.44
N ILE A 157 6.73 9.12 -11.49
CA ILE A 157 5.75 8.05 -11.30
C ILE A 157 4.52 8.46 -12.11
N GLY A 158 4.10 7.58 -13.02
CA GLY A 158 2.83 7.72 -13.71
C GLY A 158 2.85 8.38 -15.09
N GLY A 159 3.96 8.44 -15.76
CA GLY A 159 3.99 8.69 -17.22
C GLY A 159 3.69 10.11 -17.72
N ASP A 160 3.34 11.05 -16.86
CA ASP A 160 2.96 12.41 -17.27
C ASP A 160 4.16 13.35 -17.37
N GLY A 161 5.11 13.03 -18.23
CA GLY A 161 6.22 13.93 -18.55
C GLY A 161 7.14 14.28 -17.39
N GLY A 162 7.18 13.46 -16.33
CA GLY A 162 8.09 13.64 -15.22
C GLY A 162 7.65 14.63 -14.14
N LYS A 163 6.40 15.02 -14.13
CA LYS A 163 5.88 15.96 -13.13
C LYS A 163 5.71 15.28 -11.78
N ASN A 164 6.09 16.00 -10.72
CA ASN A 164 5.73 15.60 -9.36
C ASN A 164 4.22 15.68 -9.18
N LYS A 165 3.64 14.70 -8.49
CA LYS A 165 2.20 14.64 -8.19
C LYS A 165 1.97 14.72 -6.69
N THR A 166 0.93 15.42 -6.31
CA THR A 166 0.41 15.39 -4.93
C THR A 166 -0.24 14.03 -4.65
N TRP A 167 -0.49 13.74 -3.38
CA TRP A 167 -1.23 12.52 -3.01
C TRP A 167 -2.64 12.48 -3.60
N LYS A 168 -3.25 13.64 -3.81
CA LYS A 168 -4.58 13.76 -4.43
C LYS A 168 -4.59 13.43 -5.93
N GLU A 169 -3.47 13.66 -6.60
CA GLU A 169 -3.33 13.40 -8.04
C GLU A 169 -2.86 11.96 -8.34
N MET A 170 -2.45 11.23 -7.33
CA MET A 170 -2.06 9.81 -7.43
C MET A 170 -3.27 8.88 -7.28
#